data_372b6b61a504870087806dcb236f8431
#
_entry.id   372b6b61a504870087806dcb236f8431
#
_cell.length_a   1.000
_cell.length_b   1.000
_cell.length_c   1.000
_cell.angle_alpha   90.00
_cell.angle_beta   90.00
_cell.angle_gamma   90.00
#
_symmetry.space_group_name_H-M   'P 1'
#
loop_
_entity.id
_entity.type
_entity.pdbx_description
1 polymer ?
#
loop_
_entity_poly.entity_id
_entity_poly.type
_entity_poly.pdbx_seq_one_letter_code
_entity_poly.pdbx_strand_id
1 'polypeptide(L)'
;MSQAVRGSLPINLRRTAGDLALPAAIAAALVAAITLANLLAPASVRAPATAAAGAAVVLVAFMRWPKPALVVFALFVLVYDSFTRWIGPGVHSIDELAIAGLVAIAAWRLRPWQRGMFEPLRDGALLLVVLLGVASSLVNGVPTITWVVGLLLLVKSVAFLHVVLWHDWSEDDLRRAVTTVFAFGLLVLAIGFVEAFVGPQLRDWIGLSMEADVRGQLPGISSIMVFPVLFSWFCAFVALFLFAFYLVYRRLWLLVFALAFGAGTFLSGRRRAIIGLAVGLVGGALAQLRLGVARSTLVRVWLPIAAVALALVIVFLPGLTDLARQTLVEYGGPLPVLVEPGQPETPGQIDYVNGNPRLLLYVTSVDVARDYFPLGAGLGRYGSPMSRIDFSPLYAHYGLDRIWGLTPQYDAYITDTFWPHVLGEMGVFGLIAYLVFIGALGLGMWRATRRLVDPFVHAFALGALMAFVHAAVESFASSMYESPPRIYLAFGAVAVALALARAARAREAQPPLAEN
;
A
#
# COMPACT_ATOMS: atom_id res chain seq x y z
N MET A 1 24.36 -12.35 -22.29
CA MET A 1 24.02 -11.08 -21.59
C MET A 1 25.17 -10.47 -20.72
N SER A 2 26.43 -10.80 -20.92
CA SER A 2 27.48 -10.41 -19.96
C SER A 2 28.35 -9.19 -20.33
N GLN A 3 28.22 -8.55 -21.47
CA GLN A 3 29.07 -7.40 -21.85
C GLN A 3 28.33 -6.07 -22.15
N ALA A 4 27.01 -6.07 -22.31
CA ALA A 4 26.26 -4.88 -22.75
C ALA A 4 25.76 -3.95 -21.63
N VAL A 5 25.88 -4.29 -20.35
CA VAL A 5 25.21 -3.55 -19.25
C VAL A 5 26.17 -2.63 -18.48
N ARG A 6 27.34 -2.29 -19.00
CA ARG A 6 28.19 -1.21 -18.43
C ARG A 6 27.72 0.21 -18.79
N GLY A 7 26.50 0.35 -19.32
CA GLY A 7 25.88 1.64 -19.55
C GLY A 7 25.82 2.44 -18.24
N SER A 8 26.25 3.71 -18.32
CA SER A 8 26.09 4.66 -17.21
C SER A 8 24.63 4.72 -16.81
N LEU A 9 24.33 4.50 -15.52
CA LEU A 9 23.02 4.91 -14.98
C LEU A 9 22.83 6.37 -15.37
N PRO A 10 21.77 6.74 -16.07
CA PRO A 10 21.58 8.12 -16.52
C PRO A 10 21.03 9.00 -15.39
N ILE A 11 21.63 8.92 -14.19
CA ILE A 11 21.40 9.89 -13.13
C ILE A 11 22.39 11.02 -13.37
N ASN A 12 21.98 11.96 -14.20
CA ASN A 12 22.70 13.20 -14.39
C ASN A 12 22.14 14.22 -13.39
N LEU A 13 22.91 14.61 -12.39
CA LEU A 13 22.49 15.53 -11.32
C LEU A 13 21.89 16.86 -11.83
N ARG A 14 22.31 17.35 -12.99
CA ARG A 14 21.70 18.54 -13.61
C ARG A 14 20.32 18.27 -14.20
N ARG A 15 20.08 17.07 -14.75
CA ARG A 15 18.74 16.65 -15.18
C ARG A 15 17.82 16.41 -13.97
N THR A 16 18.34 15.87 -12.87
CA THR A 16 17.57 15.57 -11.67
C THR A 16 16.87 16.79 -11.09
N ALA A 17 17.55 17.95 -11.07
CA ALA A 17 16.93 19.19 -10.57
C ALA A 17 15.74 19.65 -11.44
N GLY A 18 15.85 19.53 -12.77
CA GLY A 18 14.75 19.84 -13.69
C GLY A 18 13.59 18.86 -13.58
N ASP A 19 13.88 17.57 -13.36
CA ASP A 19 12.87 16.52 -13.21
C ASP A 19 12.04 16.67 -11.92
N LEU A 20 12.61 17.26 -10.86
CA LEU A 20 11.93 17.51 -9.59
C LEU A 20 11.13 18.81 -9.55
N ALA A 21 11.44 19.78 -10.43
CA ALA A 21 10.81 21.10 -10.37
C ALA A 21 9.28 21.07 -10.52
N LEU A 22 8.77 20.31 -11.47
CA LEU A 22 7.32 20.20 -11.70
C LEU A 22 6.60 19.43 -10.57
N PRO A 23 7.05 18.25 -10.12
CA PRO A 23 6.47 17.59 -8.95
C PRO A 23 6.49 18.47 -7.70
N ALA A 24 7.58 19.19 -7.43
CA ALA A 24 7.69 20.11 -6.31
C ALA A 24 6.69 21.29 -6.42
N ALA A 25 6.52 21.85 -7.62
CA ALA A 25 5.53 22.91 -7.86
C ALA A 25 4.09 22.41 -7.63
N ILE A 26 3.74 21.21 -8.09
CA ILE A 26 2.42 20.61 -7.84
C ILE A 26 2.22 20.38 -6.34
N ALA A 27 3.21 19.84 -5.63
CA ALA A 27 3.13 19.61 -4.20
C ALA A 27 2.98 20.92 -3.43
N ALA A 28 3.76 21.95 -3.77
CA ALA A 28 3.66 23.28 -3.16
C ALA A 28 2.29 23.94 -3.40
N ALA A 29 1.75 23.84 -4.62
CA ALA A 29 0.42 24.34 -4.94
C ALA A 29 -0.68 23.62 -4.13
N LEU A 30 -0.54 22.29 -3.96
CA LEU A 30 -1.47 21.49 -3.16
C LEU A 30 -1.44 21.93 -1.69
N VAL A 31 -0.27 22.02 -1.08
CA VAL A 31 -0.11 22.48 0.31
C VAL A 31 -0.63 23.90 0.49
N ALA A 32 -0.31 24.82 -0.42
CA ALA A 32 -0.79 26.18 -0.36
C ALA A 32 -2.33 26.25 -0.43
N ALA A 33 -2.95 25.51 -1.35
CA ALA A 33 -4.41 25.51 -1.53
C ALA A 33 -5.15 24.98 -0.30
N ILE A 34 -4.69 23.85 0.26
CA ILE A 34 -5.32 23.27 1.46
C ILE A 34 -5.13 24.17 2.69
N THR A 35 -3.95 24.77 2.86
CA THR A 35 -3.67 25.70 3.95
C THR A 35 -4.56 26.96 3.83
N LEU A 36 -4.64 27.55 2.65
CA LEU A 36 -5.44 28.75 2.40
C LEU A 36 -6.93 28.46 2.61
N ALA A 37 -7.43 27.34 2.10
CA ALA A 37 -8.82 26.94 2.30
C ALA A 37 -9.13 26.73 3.79
N ASN A 38 -8.23 26.09 4.54
CA ASN A 38 -8.41 25.88 5.98
C ASN A 38 -8.38 27.20 6.78
N LEU A 39 -7.58 28.17 6.37
CA LEU A 39 -7.48 29.47 7.04
C LEU A 39 -8.65 30.40 6.74
N LEU A 40 -9.13 30.42 5.48
CA LEU A 40 -10.14 31.37 5.03
C LEU A 40 -11.58 30.86 5.20
N ALA A 41 -11.81 29.56 5.21
CA ALA A 41 -13.15 29.02 5.32
C ALA A 41 -13.73 29.16 6.73
N PRO A 42 -15.02 29.52 6.88
CA PRO A 42 -15.74 29.46 8.16
C PRO A 42 -15.66 28.07 8.81
N ALA A 43 -15.68 27.99 10.13
CA ALA A 43 -15.53 26.74 10.86
C ALA A 43 -16.51 25.64 10.43
N SER A 44 -17.76 26.00 10.11
CA SER A 44 -18.81 25.07 9.67
C SER A 44 -18.56 24.38 8.33
N VAL A 45 -17.77 25.00 7.43
CA VAL A 45 -17.48 24.47 6.09
C VAL A 45 -15.99 24.24 5.84
N ARG A 46 -15.17 24.38 6.87
CA ARG A 46 -13.70 24.29 6.76
C ARG A 46 -13.22 22.95 6.20
N ALA A 47 -13.71 21.84 6.76
CA ALA A 47 -13.33 20.51 6.32
C ALA A 47 -13.70 20.25 4.85
N PRO A 48 -14.97 20.45 4.39
CA PRO A 48 -15.29 20.27 2.99
C PRO A 48 -14.59 21.27 2.06
N ALA A 49 -14.34 22.51 2.48
CA ALA A 49 -13.59 23.47 1.69
C ALA A 49 -12.13 23.06 1.48
N THR A 50 -11.48 22.58 2.54
CA THR A 50 -10.10 22.05 2.49
C THR A 50 -10.02 20.83 1.54
N ALA A 51 -10.96 19.90 1.67
CA ALA A 51 -11.05 18.73 0.81
C ALA A 51 -11.26 19.11 -0.67
N ALA A 52 -12.21 20.01 -0.94
CA ALA A 52 -12.51 20.48 -2.30
C ALA A 52 -11.32 21.23 -2.93
N ALA A 53 -10.65 22.11 -2.18
CA ALA A 53 -9.47 22.84 -2.66
C ALA A 53 -8.32 21.89 -3.02
N GLY A 54 -8.01 20.94 -2.15
CA GLY A 54 -6.98 19.94 -2.40
C GLY A 54 -7.31 19.06 -3.62
N ALA A 55 -8.53 18.55 -3.71
CA ALA A 55 -8.99 17.78 -4.85
C ALA A 55 -8.93 18.59 -6.15
N ALA A 56 -9.36 19.85 -6.13
CA ALA A 56 -9.31 20.73 -7.30
C ALA A 56 -7.89 20.91 -7.83
N VAL A 57 -6.88 21.13 -6.96
CA VAL A 57 -5.48 21.25 -7.38
C VAL A 57 -5.01 19.94 -8.00
N VAL A 58 -5.32 18.79 -7.39
CA VAL A 58 -4.95 17.47 -7.95
C VAL A 58 -5.57 17.28 -9.34
N LEU A 59 -6.85 17.61 -9.52
CA LEU A 59 -7.55 17.45 -10.79
C LEU A 59 -7.03 18.41 -11.86
N VAL A 60 -6.78 19.69 -11.53
CA VAL A 60 -6.18 20.66 -12.45
C VAL A 60 -4.78 20.23 -12.87
N ALA A 61 -3.94 19.81 -11.92
CA ALA A 61 -2.62 19.28 -12.20
C ALA A 61 -2.69 18.02 -13.09
N PHE A 62 -3.64 17.11 -12.81
CA PHE A 62 -3.86 15.91 -13.61
C PHE A 62 -4.32 16.23 -15.03
N MET A 63 -5.20 17.23 -15.20
CA MET A 63 -5.62 17.67 -16.54
C MET A 63 -4.46 18.20 -17.37
N ARG A 64 -3.47 18.84 -16.76
CA ARG A 64 -2.34 19.50 -17.44
C ARG A 64 -1.10 18.61 -17.52
N TRP A 65 -0.80 17.85 -16.43
CA TRP A 65 0.38 17.01 -16.28
C TRP A 65 0.01 15.68 -15.60
N PRO A 66 -0.69 14.77 -16.29
CA PRO A 66 -1.31 13.61 -15.65
C PRO A 66 -0.33 12.73 -14.87
N LYS A 67 0.82 12.38 -15.46
CA LYS A 67 1.76 11.44 -14.85
C LYS A 67 2.47 12.02 -13.61
N PRO A 68 3.06 13.24 -13.65
CA PRO A 68 3.59 13.88 -12.44
C PRO A 68 2.52 14.08 -11.35
N ALA A 69 1.29 14.46 -11.72
CA ALA A 69 0.20 14.65 -10.77
C ALA A 69 -0.15 13.34 -10.04
N LEU A 70 -0.20 12.20 -10.74
CA LEU A 70 -0.45 10.89 -10.14
C LEU A 70 0.65 10.49 -9.15
N VAL A 71 1.93 10.76 -9.47
CA VAL A 71 3.05 10.48 -8.56
C VAL A 71 2.98 11.35 -7.31
N VAL A 72 2.78 12.67 -7.49
CA VAL A 72 2.66 13.62 -6.36
C VAL A 72 1.45 13.28 -5.51
N PHE A 73 0.32 12.93 -6.11
CA PHE A 73 -0.88 12.53 -5.39
C PHE A 73 -0.64 11.28 -4.54
N ALA A 74 0.00 10.24 -5.08
CA ALA A 74 0.32 9.02 -4.31
C ALA A 74 1.27 9.32 -3.13
N LEU A 75 2.27 10.20 -3.31
CA LEU A 75 3.17 10.63 -2.25
C LEU A 75 2.47 11.52 -1.22
N PHE A 76 1.58 12.41 -1.66
CA PHE A 76 0.77 13.24 -0.74
C PHE A 76 -0.11 12.37 0.15
N VAL A 77 -0.82 11.39 -0.43
CA VAL A 77 -1.67 10.49 0.35
C VAL A 77 -0.85 9.68 1.37
N LEU A 78 0.42 9.38 1.09
CA LEU A 78 1.30 8.71 2.04
C LEU A 78 1.53 9.52 3.34
N VAL A 79 1.46 10.85 3.26
CA VAL A 79 1.71 11.78 4.38
C VAL A 79 0.48 12.64 4.75
N TYR A 80 -0.69 12.35 4.21
CA TYR A 80 -1.89 13.17 4.44
C TYR A 80 -2.34 13.21 5.91
N ASP A 81 -2.06 12.15 6.69
CA ASP A 81 -2.28 12.14 8.14
C ASP A 81 -1.50 13.24 8.85
N SER A 82 -0.26 13.49 8.41
CA SER A 82 0.58 14.56 8.94
C SER A 82 0.01 15.93 8.59
N PHE A 83 -0.45 16.10 7.34
CA PHE A 83 -1.12 17.33 6.92
C PHE A 83 -2.45 17.55 7.65
N THR A 84 -3.19 16.47 7.97
CA THR A 84 -4.40 16.58 8.80
C THR A 84 -4.08 17.14 10.19
N ARG A 85 -2.94 16.76 10.79
CA ARG A 85 -2.51 17.30 12.07
C ARG A 85 -2.01 18.74 11.99
N TRP A 86 -1.27 19.08 10.93
CA TRP A 86 -0.70 20.42 10.76
C TRP A 86 -1.72 21.46 10.29
N ILE A 87 -2.64 21.08 9.43
CA ILE A 87 -3.56 22.00 8.76
C ILE A 87 -4.97 21.86 9.33
N GLY A 88 -5.46 20.63 9.52
CA GLY A 88 -6.78 20.39 10.08
C GLY A 88 -7.63 19.38 9.31
N PRO A 89 -8.91 19.25 9.73
CA PRO A 89 -9.83 18.27 9.16
C PRO A 89 -10.11 18.53 7.68
N GLY A 90 -10.51 17.49 6.95
CA GLY A 90 -10.83 17.55 5.52
C GLY A 90 -9.69 17.11 4.61
N VAL A 91 -8.44 17.08 5.09
CA VAL A 91 -7.31 16.58 4.28
C VAL A 91 -7.49 15.10 3.91
N HIS A 92 -8.06 14.30 4.80
CA HIS A 92 -8.36 12.89 4.53
C HIS A 92 -9.32 12.66 3.37
N SER A 93 -10.32 13.54 3.20
CA SER A 93 -11.33 13.39 2.15
C SER A 93 -10.85 13.85 0.77
N ILE A 94 -9.61 14.33 0.66
CA ILE A 94 -9.02 14.73 -0.62
C ILE A 94 -8.90 13.52 -1.55
N ASP A 95 -8.53 12.36 -1.03
CA ASP A 95 -8.30 11.19 -1.87
C ASP A 95 -9.60 10.64 -2.46
N GLU A 96 -10.71 10.58 -1.70
CA GLU A 96 -12.01 10.15 -2.21
C GLU A 96 -12.51 11.07 -3.33
N LEU A 97 -12.48 12.38 -3.11
CA LEU A 97 -12.90 13.35 -4.10
C LEU A 97 -11.99 13.35 -5.34
N ALA A 98 -10.68 13.30 -5.12
CA ALA A 98 -9.72 13.28 -6.21
C ALA A 98 -9.85 12.02 -7.05
N ILE A 99 -9.96 10.82 -6.45
CA ILE A 99 -10.10 9.56 -7.20
C ILE A 99 -11.34 9.56 -8.08
N ALA A 100 -12.48 10.00 -7.58
CA ALA A 100 -13.70 10.09 -8.39
C ALA A 100 -13.50 10.99 -9.62
N GLY A 101 -12.88 12.16 -9.44
CA GLY A 101 -12.55 13.07 -10.52
C GLY A 101 -11.48 12.54 -11.47
N LEU A 102 -10.43 11.90 -10.95
CA LEU A 102 -9.37 11.28 -11.75
C LEU A 102 -9.91 10.18 -12.67
N VAL A 103 -10.79 9.31 -12.14
CA VAL A 103 -11.45 8.26 -12.93
C VAL A 103 -12.32 8.88 -14.02
N ALA A 104 -13.17 9.85 -13.67
CA ALA A 104 -14.06 10.51 -14.64
C ALA A 104 -13.26 11.19 -15.76
N ILE A 105 -12.22 11.96 -15.44
CA ILE A 105 -11.38 12.65 -16.42
C ILE A 105 -10.60 11.64 -17.27
N ALA A 106 -10.00 10.61 -16.66
CA ALA A 106 -9.26 9.60 -17.40
C ALA A 106 -10.17 8.80 -18.33
N ALA A 107 -11.32 8.35 -17.85
CA ALA A 107 -12.30 7.63 -18.65
C ALA A 107 -12.79 8.46 -19.84
N TRP A 108 -13.10 9.74 -19.60
CA TRP A 108 -13.54 10.65 -20.67
C TRP A 108 -12.45 10.92 -21.71
N ARG A 109 -11.22 11.22 -21.27
CA ARG A 109 -10.11 11.58 -22.17
C ARG A 109 -9.52 10.39 -22.90
N LEU A 110 -9.27 9.28 -22.20
CA LEU A 110 -8.52 8.15 -22.71
C LEU A 110 -9.41 7.09 -23.36
N ARG A 111 -10.71 7.10 -23.04
CA ARG A 111 -11.69 6.14 -23.60
C ARG A 111 -11.17 4.71 -23.60
N PRO A 112 -10.80 4.15 -22.42
CA PRO A 112 -10.09 2.88 -22.30
C PRO A 112 -10.83 1.71 -22.97
N TRP A 113 -12.17 1.75 -23.03
CA TRP A 113 -13.01 0.78 -23.73
C TRP A 113 -12.79 0.78 -25.25
N GLN A 114 -12.48 1.93 -25.86
CA GLN A 114 -12.19 2.01 -27.30
C GLN A 114 -10.76 1.55 -27.63
N ARG A 115 -9.84 1.62 -26.66
CA ARG A 115 -8.44 1.25 -26.82
C ARG A 115 -8.12 -0.21 -26.46
N GLY A 116 -9.13 -1.01 -26.12
CA GLY A 116 -8.92 -2.41 -25.72
C GLY A 116 -8.02 -2.55 -24.47
N MET A 117 -8.14 -1.61 -23.53
CA MET A 117 -7.30 -1.58 -22.33
C MET A 117 -7.79 -2.53 -21.23
N PHE A 118 -8.92 -3.18 -21.44
CA PHE A 118 -9.48 -4.16 -20.51
C PHE A 118 -8.82 -5.54 -20.72
N GLU A 119 -8.44 -6.16 -19.63
CA GLU A 119 -7.92 -7.52 -19.59
C GLU A 119 -9.00 -8.42 -18.97
N PRO A 120 -9.55 -9.40 -19.74
CA PRO A 120 -10.76 -10.12 -19.34
C PRO A 120 -10.68 -10.81 -17.99
N LEU A 121 -9.55 -11.44 -17.66
CA LEU A 121 -9.40 -12.17 -16.40
C LEU A 121 -9.32 -11.21 -15.20
N ARG A 122 -8.50 -10.15 -15.31
CA ARG A 122 -8.30 -9.17 -14.25
C ARG A 122 -9.57 -8.34 -14.01
N ASP A 123 -10.06 -7.71 -15.09
CA ASP A 123 -11.16 -6.74 -14.97
C ASP A 123 -12.51 -7.45 -14.82
N GLY A 124 -12.65 -8.65 -15.40
CA GLY A 124 -13.82 -9.49 -15.18
C GLY A 124 -13.92 -10.00 -13.74
N ALA A 125 -12.79 -10.42 -13.14
CA ALA A 125 -12.75 -10.81 -11.74
C ALA A 125 -13.09 -9.62 -10.81
N LEU A 126 -12.57 -8.43 -11.11
CA LEU A 126 -12.91 -7.22 -10.36
C LEU A 126 -14.40 -6.86 -10.47
N LEU A 127 -14.95 -6.91 -11.68
CA LEU A 127 -16.39 -6.70 -11.89
C LEU A 127 -17.22 -7.69 -11.08
N LEU A 128 -16.80 -8.95 -11.05
CA LEU A 128 -17.46 -9.99 -10.27
C LEU A 128 -17.40 -9.68 -8.76
N VAL A 129 -16.26 -9.19 -8.23
CA VAL A 129 -16.14 -8.72 -6.84
C VAL A 129 -17.18 -7.64 -6.54
N VAL A 130 -17.26 -6.62 -7.41
CA VAL A 130 -18.24 -5.53 -7.25
C VAL A 130 -19.67 -6.04 -7.27
N LEU A 131 -20.02 -6.88 -8.24
CA LEU A 131 -21.37 -7.45 -8.37
C LEU A 131 -21.75 -8.32 -7.17
N LEU A 132 -20.85 -9.16 -6.68
CA LEU A 132 -21.07 -9.99 -5.51
C LEU A 132 -21.22 -9.15 -4.24
N GLY A 133 -20.38 -8.12 -4.06
CA GLY A 133 -20.50 -7.21 -2.92
C GLY A 133 -21.82 -6.46 -2.89
N VAL A 134 -22.28 -5.94 -4.03
CA VAL A 134 -23.58 -5.28 -4.16
C VAL A 134 -24.72 -6.28 -3.93
N ALA A 135 -24.68 -7.45 -4.55
CA ALA A 135 -25.69 -8.48 -4.38
C ALA A 135 -25.81 -8.95 -2.92
N SER A 136 -24.66 -9.19 -2.26
CA SER A 136 -24.60 -9.51 -0.84
C SER A 136 -25.27 -8.44 0.01
N SER A 137 -24.98 -7.18 -0.25
CA SER A 137 -25.51 -6.05 0.52
C SER A 137 -27.02 -5.90 0.35
N LEU A 138 -27.52 -6.07 -0.88
CA LEU A 138 -28.96 -5.98 -1.17
C LEU A 138 -29.75 -7.14 -0.54
N VAL A 139 -29.23 -8.37 -0.65
CA VAL A 139 -29.87 -9.58 -0.09
C VAL A 139 -29.96 -9.51 1.43
N ASN A 140 -28.90 -8.98 2.09
CA ASN A 140 -28.86 -8.88 3.55
C ASN A 140 -29.43 -7.57 4.10
N GLY A 141 -30.06 -6.74 3.27
CA GLY A 141 -30.71 -5.50 3.71
C GLY A 141 -29.75 -4.50 4.36
N VAL A 142 -28.49 -4.44 3.90
CA VAL A 142 -27.51 -3.49 4.44
C VAL A 142 -27.95 -2.05 4.14
N PRO A 143 -27.89 -1.12 5.10
CA PRO A 143 -28.22 0.29 4.85
C PRO A 143 -27.47 0.85 3.65
N THR A 144 -28.15 1.60 2.78
CA THR A 144 -27.60 2.06 1.50
C THR A 144 -26.29 2.83 1.68
N ILE A 145 -26.22 3.72 2.67
CA ILE A 145 -25.00 4.49 2.93
C ILE A 145 -23.82 3.61 3.33
N THR A 146 -24.07 2.57 4.14
CA THR A 146 -23.04 1.66 4.65
C THR A 146 -22.41 0.86 3.50
N TRP A 147 -23.20 0.23 2.62
CA TRP A 147 -22.64 -0.56 1.53
C TRP A 147 -22.07 0.31 0.39
N VAL A 148 -22.65 1.48 0.11
CA VAL A 148 -22.12 2.39 -0.91
C VAL A 148 -20.74 2.94 -0.49
N VAL A 149 -20.60 3.38 0.75
CA VAL A 149 -19.30 3.83 1.27
C VAL A 149 -18.33 2.66 1.38
N GLY A 150 -18.77 1.49 1.86
CA GLY A 150 -17.96 0.28 1.88
C GLY A 150 -17.43 -0.10 0.49
N LEU A 151 -18.28 -0.04 -0.55
CA LEU A 151 -17.87 -0.28 -1.93
C LEU A 151 -16.86 0.76 -2.42
N LEU A 152 -17.09 2.04 -2.13
CA LEU A 152 -16.16 3.11 -2.50
C LEU A 152 -14.78 2.88 -1.90
N LEU A 153 -14.71 2.54 -0.61
CA LEU A 153 -13.46 2.26 0.09
C LEU A 153 -12.74 1.03 -0.48
N LEU A 154 -13.47 -0.03 -0.83
CA LEU A 154 -12.93 -1.23 -1.46
C LEU A 154 -12.35 -0.95 -2.84
N VAL A 155 -13.06 -0.19 -3.68
CA VAL A 155 -12.69 -0.01 -5.10
C VAL A 155 -11.76 1.17 -5.36
N LYS A 156 -11.66 2.17 -4.46
CA LYS A 156 -10.87 3.39 -4.73
C LYS A 156 -9.40 3.12 -5.06
N SER A 157 -8.79 2.16 -4.37
CA SER A 157 -7.39 1.78 -4.62
C SER A 157 -7.20 1.13 -5.99
N VAL A 158 -8.14 0.29 -6.38
CA VAL A 158 -8.17 -0.35 -7.70
C VAL A 158 -8.50 0.66 -8.80
N ALA A 159 -9.37 1.62 -8.52
CA ALA A 159 -9.66 2.74 -9.43
C ALA A 159 -8.38 3.55 -9.73
N PHE A 160 -7.56 3.84 -8.72
CA PHE A 160 -6.26 4.48 -8.93
C PHE A 160 -5.34 3.65 -9.83
N LEU A 161 -5.23 2.33 -9.58
CA LEU A 161 -4.48 1.42 -10.45
C LEU A 161 -4.91 1.56 -11.92
N HIS A 162 -6.22 1.58 -12.20
CA HIS A 162 -6.74 1.70 -13.56
C HIS A 162 -6.44 3.06 -14.18
N VAL A 163 -6.60 4.16 -13.42
CA VAL A 163 -6.22 5.49 -13.91
C VAL A 163 -4.76 5.53 -14.33
N VAL A 164 -3.84 4.98 -13.53
CA VAL A 164 -2.41 4.90 -13.88
C VAL A 164 -2.18 4.00 -15.10
N LEU A 165 -2.85 2.84 -15.15
CA LEU A 165 -2.72 1.85 -16.21
C LEU A 165 -3.22 2.35 -17.57
N TRP A 166 -4.22 3.23 -17.60
CA TRP A 166 -4.80 3.76 -18.85
C TRP A 166 -3.90 4.79 -19.54
N HIS A 167 -2.87 5.30 -18.86
CA HIS A 167 -1.91 6.24 -19.45
C HIS A 167 -0.79 5.50 -20.20
N ASP A 168 -0.32 6.13 -21.27
CA ASP A 168 0.83 5.67 -22.04
C ASP A 168 2.11 6.20 -21.37
N TRP A 169 2.82 5.31 -20.66
CA TRP A 169 4.08 5.63 -19.98
C TRP A 169 5.26 5.48 -20.91
N SER A 170 6.15 6.46 -20.93
CA SER A 170 7.45 6.38 -21.56
C SER A 170 8.55 6.08 -20.53
N GLU A 171 9.73 5.72 -21.02
CA GLU A 171 10.91 5.55 -20.14
C GLU A 171 11.28 6.85 -19.43
N ASP A 172 11.18 8.01 -20.10
CA ASP A 172 11.47 9.31 -19.47
C ASP A 172 10.46 9.64 -18.36
N ASP A 173 9.18 9.35 -18.55
CA ASP A 173 8.16 9.50 -17.50
C ASP A 173 8.48 8.61 -16.30
N LEU A 174 8.87 7.35 -16.56
CA LEU A 174 9.27 6.42 -15.53
C LEU A 174 10.50 6.93 -14.77
N ARG A 175 11.52 7.44 -15.47
CA ARG A 175 12.74 8.01 -14.85
C ARG A 175 12.39 9.16 -13.91
N ARG A 176 11.53 10.08 -14.35
CA ARG A 176 11.05 11.20 -13.51
C ARG A 176 10.28 10.71 -12.29
N ALA A 177 9.38 9.74 -12.47
CA ALA A 177 8.62 9.16 -11.37
C ALA A 177 9.54 8.51 -10.33
N VAL A 178 10.48 7.66 -10.76
CA VAL A 178 11.46 7.01 -9.88
C VAL A 178 12.33 8.03 -9.16
N THR A 179 12.80 9.07 -9.86
CA THR A 179 13.60 10.16 -9.26
C THR A 179 12.80 10.90 -8.19
N THR A 180 11.52 11.21 -8.47
CA THR A 180 10.65 11.92 -7.51
C THR A 180 10.42 11.08 -6.27
N VAL A 181 10.06 9.78 -6.42
CA VAL A 181 9.82 8.88 -5.28
C VAL A 181 11.10 8.68 -4.47
N PHE A 182 12.25 8.53 -5.13
CA PHE A 182 13.53 8.34 -4.44
C PHE A 182 13.97 9.60 -3.69
N ALA A 183 13.84 10.79 -4.29
CA ALA A 183 14.16 12.06 -3.63
C ALA A 183 13.28 12.27 -2.38
N PHE A 184 11.97 12.02 -2.48
CA PHE A 184 11.07 12.04 -1.34
C PHE A 184 11.49 10.99 -0.30
N GLY A 185 11.85 9.79 -0.74
CA GLY A 185 12.34 8.71 0.12
C GLY A 185 13.58 9.11 0.91
N LEU A 186 14.56 9.76 0.28
CA LEU A 186 15.76 10.26 0.97
C LEU A 186 15.41 11.26 2.06
N LEU A 187 14.47 12.17 1.80
CA LEU A 187 13.99 13.12 2.81
C LEU A 187 13.36 12.39 3.99
N VAL A 188 12.45 11.46 3.73
CA VAL A 188 11.77 10.66 4.75
C VAL A 188 12.78 9.84 5.56
N LEU A 189 13.73 9.20 4.89
CA LEU A 189 14.77 8.40 5.55
C LEU A 189 15.69 9.26 6.41
N ALA A 190 16.12 10.42 5.91
CA ALA A 190 16.98 11.35 6.65
C ALA A 190 16.31 11.83 7.94
N ILE A 191 15.04 12.25 7.87
CA ILE A 191 14.28 12.67 9.06
C ILE A 191 14.09 11.48 10.01
N GLY A 192 13.83 10.26 9.50
CA GLY A 192 13.73 9.05 10.33
C GLY A 192 15.03 8.71 11.06
N PHE A 193 16.19 8.87 10.42
CA PHE A 193 17.47 8.72 11.11
C PHE A 193 17.72 9.82 12.15
N VAL A 194 17.36 11.07 11.87
CA VAL A 194 17.42 12.13 12.89
C VAL A 194 16.53 11.78 14.09
N GLU A 195 15.30 11.28 13.85
CA GLU A 195 14.41 10.80 14.92
C GLU A 195 15.05 9.64 15.73
N ALA A 196 15.79 8.75 15.08
CA ALA A 196 16.48 7.66 15.77
C ALA A 196 17.53 8.14 16.77
N PHE A 197 18.19 9.27 16.48
CA PHE A 197 19.23 9.85 17.34
C PHE A 197 18.67 10.83 18.37
N VAL A 198 17.71 11.68 17.97
CA VAL A 198 17.11 12.71 18.84
C VAL A 198 16.03 12.12 19.76
N GLY A 199 15.41 11.03 19.32
CA GLY A 199 14.29 10.41 20.04
C GLY A 199 12.94 11.06 19.72
N PRO A 200 11.89 10.77 20.54
CA PRO A 200 10.53 11.21 20.29
C PRO A 200 10.34 12.73 20.32
N GLN A 201 11.28 13.49 20.92
CA GLN A 201 11.24 14.95 20.96
C GLN A 201 11.19 15.58 19.56
N LEU A 202 11.80 14.95 18.55
CA LEU A 202 11.70 15.44 17.17
C LEU A 202 10.24 15.53 16.72
N ARG A 203 9.42 14.57 17.09
CA ARG A 203 8.00 14.53 16.74
C ARG A 203 7.21 15.65 17.40
N ASP A 204 7.55 15.99 18.64
CA ASP A 204 6.94 17.12 19.34
C ASP A 204 7.29 18.44 18.63
N TRP A 205 8.54 18.61 18.23
CA TRP A 205 8.99 19.80 17.49
C TRP A 205 8.31 19.97 16.13
N ILE A 206 8.02 18.88 15.44
CA ILE A 206 7.34 18.95 14.14
C ILE A 206 5.81 18.84 14.24
N GLY A 207 5.24 18.84 15.45
CA GLY A 207 3.78 18.81 15.66
C GLY A 207 3.12 17.47 15.33
N LEU A 208 3.85 16.36 15.39
CA LEU A 208 3.38 15.00 15.14
C LEU A 208 3.42 14.11 16.37
N SER A 209 3.35 14.71 17.57
CA SER A 209 3.35 13.98 18.84
C SER A 209 2.29 12.88 18.86
N MET A 210 2.71 11.69 19.25
CA MET A 210 1.83 10.55 19.57
C MET A 210 2.41 9.84 20.79
N GLU A 211 1.59 9.09 21.49
CA GLU A 211 2.09 8.14 22.47
C GLU A 211 3.16 7.26 21.80
N ALA A 212 4.30 7.13 22.46
CA ALA A 212 5.42 6.38 21.95
C ALA A 212 5.00 4.91 21.80
N ASP A 213 4.82 4.48 20.55
CA ASP A 213 4.54 3.07 20.24
C ASP A 213 5.86 2.29 20.24
N VAL A 214 6.40 2.11 21.46
CA VAL A 214 7.63 1.36 21.69
C VAL A 214 7.29 -0.12 21.70
N ARG A 215 7.90 -0.88 20.78
CA ARG A 215 7.75 -2.33 20.73
C ARG A 215 9.08 -3.00 21.05
N GLY A 216 9.14 -3.57 22.24
CA GLY A 216 10.39 -4.07 22.79
C GLY A 216 11.37 -2.90 23.01
N GLN A 217 12.62 -3.05 22.58
CA GLN A 217 13.64 -2.00 22.64
C GLN A 217 13.72 -1.14 21.35
N LEU A 218 12.84 -1.37 20.38
CA LEU A 218 12.86 -0.64 19.11
C LEU A 218 12.10 0.69 19.23
N PRO A 219 12.68 1.80 18.73
CA PRO A 219 12.18 3.15 18.99
C PRO A 219 10.88 3.53 18.26
N GLY A 220 10.33 2.67 17.40
CA GLY A 220 9.07 2.95 16.72
C GLY A 220 9.09 4.18 15.79
N ILE A 221 10.16 4.38 15.04
CA ILE A 221 10.39 5.55 14.19
C ILE A 221 9.30 5.72 13.15
N SER A 222 8.86 6.97 12.94
CA SER A 222 7.80 7.36 12.00
C SER A 222 8.23 8.42 10.98
N SER A 223 9.32 9.13 11.22
CA SER A 223 9.75 10.27 10.39
C SER A 223 8.65 11.35 10.32
N ILE A 224 8.38 11.86 9.12
CA ILE A 224 7.28 12.80 8.86
C ILE A 224 5.91 12.11 8.76
N MET A 225 5.83 10.80 8.92
CA MET A 225 4.57 10.05 8.89
C MET A 225 4.00 9.93 10.29
N VAL A 226 2.67 9.98 10.42
CA VAL A 226 2.03 9.86 11.74
C VAL A 226 2.28 8.47 12.34
N PHE A 227 2.23 7.44 11.51
CA PHE A 227 2.30 6.06 11.98
C PHE A 227 3.62 5.38 11.59
N PRO A 228 4.32 4.71 12.54
CA PRO A 228 5.54 3.94 12.26
C PRO A 228 5.35 2.88 11.17
N VAL A 229 4.13 2.35 11.03
CA VAL A 229 3.80 1.37 10.01
C VAL A 229 3.91 1.91 8.59
N LEU A 230 3.59 3.19 8.37
CA LEU A 230 3.71 3.81 7.05
C LEU A 230 5.17 4.03 6.69
N PHE A 231 5.97 4.53 7.65
CA PHE A 231 7.41 4.69 7.49
C PHE A 231 8.11 3.36 7.16
N SER A 232 7.83 2.32 7.96
CA SER A 232 8.38 0.99 7.76
C SER A 232 8.06 0.44 6.38
N TRP A 233 6.78 0.51 6.01
CA TRP A 233 6.31 0.03 4.71
C TRP A 233 6.96 0.78 3.55
N PHE A 234 7.02 2.09 3.64
CA PHE A 234 7.61 2.93 2.61
C PHE A 234 9.12 2.67 2.46
N CYS A 235 9.85 2.53 3.58
CA CYS A 235 11.25 2.13 3.56
C CYS A 235 11.44 0.77 2.90
N ALA A 236 10.63 -0.23 3.23
CA ALA A 236 10.67 -1.55 2.59
C ALA A 236 10.40 -1.46 1.09
N PHE A 237 9.38 -0.68 0.69
CA PHE A 237 9.04 -0.45 -0.71
C PHE A 237 10.24 0.13 -1.49
N VAL A 238 10.85 1.21 -1.00
CA VAL A 238 12.01 1.83 -1.66
C VAL A 238 13.23 0.89 -1.66
N ALA A 239 13.47 0.17 -0.57
CA ALA A 239 14.56 -0.82 -0.47
C ALA A 239 14.44 -1.90 -1.55
N LEU A 240 13.24 -2.44 -1.78
CA LEU A 240 12.98 -3.45 -2.81
C LEU A 240 13.29 -2.93 -4.23
N PHE A 241 12.90 -1.69 -4.54
CA PHE A 241 13.22 -1.07 -5.83
C PHE A 241 14.72 -0.85 -6.00
N LEU A 242 15.38 -0.24 -5.02
CA LEU A 242 16.83 -0.02 -5.06
C LEU A 242 17.59 -1.34 -5.21
N PHE A 243 17.12 -2.37 -4.53
CA PHE A 243 17.68 -3.70 -4.65
C PHE A 243 17.47 -4.30 -6.04
N ALA A 244 16.29 -4.15 -6.63
CA ALA A 244 16.03 -4.56 -8.02
C ALA A 244 16.95 -3.84 -9.00
N PHE A 245 17.14 -2.53 -8.83
CA PHE A 245 18.11 -1.76 -9.62
C PHE A 245 19.55 -2.25 -9.38
N TYR A 246 19.93 -2.57 -8.14
CA TYR A 246 21.24 -3.18 -7.85
C TYR A 246 21.42 -4.52 -8.56
N LEU A 247 20.40 -5.37 -8.61
CA LEU A 247 20.47 -6.66 -9.29
C LEU A 247 20.77 -6.52 -10.79
N VAL A 248 20.33 -5.44 -11.43
CA VAL A 248 20.54 -5.18 -12.85
C VAL A 248 21.85 -4.42 -13.10
N TYR A 249 22.09 -3.32 -12.39
CA TYR A 249 23.20 -2.41 -12.67
C TYR A 249 24.49 -2.70 -11.91
N ARG A 250 24.43 -3.48 -10.82
CA ARG A 250 25.57 -3.85 -9.99
C ARG A 250 26.35 -2.66 -9.41
N ARG A 251 25.70 -1.53 -9.19
CA ARG A 251 26.30 -0.34 -8.58
C ARG A 251 26.20 -0.42 -7.06
N LEU A 252 27.35 -0.40 -6.36
CA LEU A 252 27.40 -0.57 -4.90
C LEU A 252 26.55 0.46 -4.14
N TRP A 253 26.50 1.72 -4.60
CA TRP A 253 25.70 2.75 -3.95
C TRP A 253 24.19 2.40 -3.90
N LEU A 254 23.64 1.69 -4.92
CA LEU A 254 22.27 1.21 -4.90
C LEU A 254 22.03 0.21 -3.76
N LEU A 255 23.01 -0.66 -3.53
CA LEU A 255 22.96 -1.60 -2.41
C LEU A 255 23.05 -0.87 -1.07
N VAL A 256 23.96 0.11 -0.95
CA VAL A 256 24.12 0.91 0.28
C VAL A 256 22.80 1.60 0.64
N PHE A 257 22.16 2.25 -0.32
CA PHE A 257 20.85 2.87 -0.07
C PHE A 257 19.73 1.85 0.19
N ALA A 258 19.73 0.71 -0.52
CA ALA A 258 18.77 -0.36 -0.24
C ALA A 258 18.89 -0.86 1.20
N LEU A 259 20.12 -1.01 1.71
CA LEU A 259 20.38 -1.40 3.09
C LEU A 259 20.01 -0.29 4.08
N ALA A 260 20.25 0.98 3.76
CA ALA A 260 19.85 2.10 4.60
C ALA A 260 18.32 2.18 4.76
N PHE A 261 17.57 2.01 3.67
CA PHE A 261 16.10 1.92 3.73
C PHE A 261 15.65 0.63 4.45
N GLY A 262 16.34 -0.50 4.23
CA GLY A 262 16.12 -1.73 5.00
C GLY A 262 16.28 -1.51 6.50
N ALA A 263 17.34 -0.80 6.93
CA ALA A 263 17.55 -0.42 8.32
C ALA A 263 16.40 0.45 8.86
N GLY A 264 15.90 1.42 8.08
CA GLY A 264 14.71 2.19 8.42
C GLY A 264 13.47 1.31 8.68
N THR A 265 13.29 0.27 7.86
CA THR A 265 12.23 -0.73 8.08
C THR A 265 12.38 -1.43 9.43
N PHE A 266 13.58 -1.85 9.81
CA PHE A 266 13.85 -2.49 11.10
C PHE A 266 13.67 -1.55 12.29
N LEU A 267 14.18 -0.32 12.20
CA LEU A 267 14.10 0.68 13.28
C LEU A 267 12.67 1.06 13.67
N SER A 268 11.71 0.90 12.77
CA SER A 268 10.29 1.12 13.08
C SER A 268 9.65 0.01 13.91
N GLY A 269 10.28 -1.15 14.06
CA GLY A 269 9.79 -2.28 14.85
C GLY A 269 8.54 -2.98 14.30
N ARG A 270 8.21 -2.80 13.01
CA ARG A 270 6.97 -3.38 12.42
C ARG A 270 7.23 -4.73 11.77
N ARG A 271 6.92 -5.82 12.50
CA ARG A 271 7.13 -7.23 12.09
C ARG A 271 6.65 -7.53 10.67
N ARG A 272 5.43 -7.10 10.31
CA ARG A 272 4.83 -7.37 9.00
C ARG A 272 5.63 -6.76 7.84
N ALA A 273 6.13 -5.53 7.98
CA ALA A 273 6.95 -4.91 6.96
C ALA A 273 8.32 -5.60 6.81
N ILE A 274 8.92 -6.06 7.92
CA ILE A 274 10.17 -6.83 7.92
C ILE A 274 9.98 -8.17 7.21
N ILE A 275 8.91 -8.90 7.56
CA ILE A 275 8.59 -10.18 6.91
C ILE A 275 8.28 -9.96 5.43
N GLY A 276 7.48 -8.94 5.10
CA GLY A 276 7.16 -8.60 3.72
C GLY A 276 8.40 -8.22 2.90
N LEU A 277 9.34 -7.45 3.49
CA LEU A 277 10.63 -7.14 2.87
C LEU A 277 11.42 -8.42 2.57
N ALA A 278 11.55 -9.32 3.55
CA ALA A 278 12.27 -10.58 3.39
C ALA A 278 11.65 -11.45 2.30
N VAL A 279 10.32 -11.63 2.31
CA VAL A 279 9.61 -12.43 1.29
C VAL A 279 9.68 -11.75 -0.08
N GLY A 280 9.59 -10.42 -0.16
CA GLY A 280 9.79 -9.65 -1.40
C GLY A 280 11.19 -9.87 -1.99
N LEU A 281 12.23 -9.87 -1.16
CA LEU A 281 13.60 -10.19 -1.59
C LEU A 281 13.69 -11.64 -2.11
N VAL A 282 13.16 -12.62 -1.39
CA VAL A 282 13.14 -14.03 -1.83
C VAL A 282 12.37 -14.15 -3.15
N GLY A 283 11.22 -13.49 -3.29
CA GLY A 283 10.47 -13.44 -4.56
C GLY A 283 11.30 -12.90 -5.72
N GLY A 284 12.08 -11.84 -5.50
CA GLY A 284 13.02 -11.31 -6.48
C GLY A 284 14.13 -12.29 -6.86
N ALA A 285 14.68 -13.03 -5.89
CA ALA A 285 15.68 -14.07 -6.14
C ALA A 285 15.11 -15.21 -6.99
N LEU A 286 13.92 -15.70 -6.64
CA LEU A 286 13.23 -16.76 -7.39
C LEU A 286 12.90 -16.30 -8.82
N ALA A 287 12.48 -15.04 -8.99
CA ALA A 287 12.25 -14.45 -10.29
C ALA A 287 13.52 -14.46 -11.14
N GLN A 288 14.65 -14.03 -10.59
CA GLN A 288 15.95 -14.02 -11.25
C GLN A 288 16.42 -15.43 -11.65
N LEU A 289 16.25 -16.43 -10.77
CA LEU A 289 16.56 -17.84 -11.09
C LEU A 289 15.74 -18.33 -12.29
N ARG A 290 14.47 -18.04 -12.31
CA ARG A 290 13.57 -18.43 -13.42
C ARG A 290 13.86 -17.67 -14.72
N LEU A 291 14.48 -16.50 -14.63
CA LEU A 291 14.96 -15.71 -15.78
C LEU A 291 16.32 -16.19 -16.31
N GLY A 292 16.88 -17.27 -15.77
CA GLY A 292 18.12 -17.89 -16.26
C GLY A 292 19.41 -17.22 -15.73
N VAL A 293 19.33 -16.43 -14.67
CA VAL A 293 20.54 -15.90 -14.02
C VAL A 293 21.32 -17.05 -13.37
N ALA A 294 22.62 -17.13 -13.65
CA ALA A 294 23.49 -18.20 -13.12
C ALA A 294 23.50 -18.22 -11.58
N ARG A 295 23.41 -19.43 -11.00
CA ARG A 295 23.42 -19.61 -9.53
C ARG A 295 24.65 -18.98 -8.87
N SER A 296 25.80 -19.04 -9.50
CA SER A 296 27.03 -18.41 -9.00
C SER A 296 26.91 -16.88 -8.87
N THR A 297 26.20 -16.25 -9.81
CA THR A 297 25.91 -14.81 -9.76
C THR A 297 24.96 -14.49 -8.62
N LEU A 298 23.94 -15.32 -8.42
CA LEU A 298 23.02 -15.17 -7.29
C LEU A 298 23.74 -15.31 -5.95
N VAL A 299 24.57 -16.35 -5.77
CA VAL A 299 25.34 -16.53 -4.52
C VAL A 299 26.22 -15.31 -4.26
N ARG A 300 26.95 -14.80 -5.25
CA ARG A 300 27.81 -13.59 -5.09
C ARG A 300 27.04 -12.35 -4.70
N VAL A 301 25.78 -12.24 -5.09
CA VAL A 301 24.90 -11.11 -4.73
C VAL A 301 24.26 -11.32 -3.38
N TRP A 302 23.76 -12.52 -3.13
CA TRP A 302 22.98 -12.80 -1.92
C TRP A 302 23.86 -13.05 -0.69
N LEU A 303 25.10 -13.53 -0.86
CA LEU A 303 26.01 -13.75 0.26
C LEU A 303 26.32 -12.45 1.03
N PRO A 304 26.73 -11.33 0.39
CA PRO A 304 26.94 -10.08 1.13
C PRO A 304 25.65 -9.52 1.73
N ILE A 305 24.49 -9.69 1.07
CA ILE A 305 23.20 -9.29 1.63
C ILE A 305 22.86 -10.11 2.86
N ALA A 306 23.04 -11.42 2.78
CA ALA A 306 22.84 -12.31 3.92
C ALA A 306 23.79 -11.97 5.07
N ALA A 307 25.04 -11.63 4.78
CA ALA A 307 26.02 -11.20 5.78
C ALA A 307 25.60 -9.89 6.46
N VAL A 308 25.15 -8.89 5.68
CA VAL A 308 24.64 -7.62 6.25
C VAL A 308 23.33 -7.84 7.01
N ALA A 309 22.41 -8.64 6.48
CA ALA A 309 21.17 -8.99 7.18
C ALA A 309 21.47 -9.69 8.51
N LEU A 310 22.44 -10.62 8.51
CA LEU A 310 22.90 -11.29 9.73
C LEU A 310 23.53 -10.30 10.71
N ALA A 311 24.35 -9.37 10.25
CA ALA A 311 24.95 -8.32 11.08
C ALA A 311 23.85 -7.43 11.70
N LEU A 312 22.85 -7.03 10.92
CA LEU A 312 21.69 -6.27 11.43
C LEU A 312 20.89 -7.10 12.45
N VAL A 313 20.67 -8.40 12.17
CA VAL A 313 20.02 -9.30 13.14
C VAL A 313 20.82 -9.36 14.44
N ILE A 314 22.14 -9.47 14.39
CA ILE A 314 23.00 -9.53 15.59
C ILE A 314 22.92 -8.20 16.37
N VAL A 315 23.03 -7.06 15.69
CA VAL A 315 22.95 -5.73 16.32
C VAL A 315 21.61 -5.49 16.99
N PHE A 316 20.53 -5.89 16.34
CA PHE A 316 19.16 -5.72 16.86
C PHE A 316 18.61 -6.96 17.56
N LEU A 317 19.47 -7.96 17.85
CA LEU A 317 19.06 -9.24 18.46
C LEU A 317 18.24 -9.07 19.74
N PRO A 318 18.57 -8.18 20.69
CA PRO A 318 17.74 -7.97 21.87
C PRO A 318 16.32 -7.53 21.54
N GLY A 319 16.16 -6.53 20.65
CA GLY A 319 14.83 -6.07 20.21
C GLY A 319 14.07 -7.12 19.40
N LEU A 320 14.77 -7.93 18.59
CA LEU A 320 14.16 -9.03 17.83
C LEU A 320 13.72 -10.20 18.71
N THR A 321 14.48 -10.52 19.76
CA THR A 321 14.09 -11.57 20.74
C THR A 321 12.88 -11.14 21.54
N ASP A 322 12.80 -9.88 21.97
CA ASP A 322 11.62 -9.35 22.65
C ASP A 322 10.40 -9.32 21.70
N LEU A 323 10.62 -8.94 20.44
CA LEU A 323 9.61 -8.97 19.40
C LEU A 323 9.11 -10.39 19.12
N ALA A 324 10.02 -11.38 19.07
CA ALA A 324 9.67 -12.79 18.91
C ALA A 324 8.90 -13.34 20.12
N ARG A 325 9.32 -13.00 21.34
CA ARG A 325 8.59 -13.35 22.57
C ARG A 325 7.18 -12.79 22.57
N GLN A 326 7.02 -11.50 22.28
CA GLN A 326 5.70 -10.87 22.16
C GLN A 326 4.86 -11.57 21.08
N THR A 327 5.47 -11.96 19.96
CA THR A 327 4.77 -12.70 18.90
C THR A 327 4.31 -14.07 19.40
N LEU A 328 5.17 -14.82 20.09
CA LEU A 328 4.82 -16.14 20.63
C LEU A 328 3.72 -16.05 21.71
N VAL A 329 3.74 -15.01 22.54
CA VAL A 329 2.69 -14.76 23.53
C VAL A 329 1.38 -14.37 22.83
N GLU A 330 1.46 -13.49 21.82
CA GLU A 330 0.29 -12.98 21.09
C GLU A 330 -0.40 -14.08 20.25
N TYR A 331 0.37 -14.97 19.60
CA TYR A 331 -0.14 -15.99 18.67
C TYR A 331 -0.06 -17.43 19.19
N GLY A 332 0.70 -17.70 20.25
CA GLY A 332 0.90 -19.03 20.81
C GLY A 332 -0.02 -19.38 21.99
N GLY A 333 -0.82 -18.43 22.47
CA GLY A 333 -1.83 -18.69 23.50
C GLY A 333 -3.00 -19.52 22.98
N PRO A 334 -3.72 -20.22 23.86
CA PRO A 334 -4.97 -20.90 23.48
C PRO A 334 -5.94 -19.86 22.89
N LEU A 335 -6.70 -20.27 21.85
CA LEU A 335 -7.80 -19.46 21.36
C LEU A 335 -8.76 -19.21 22.52
N PRO A 336 -9.20 -17.96 22.75
CA PRO A 336 -10.21 -17.70 23.76
C PRO A 336 -11.46 -18.49 23.38
N VAL A 337 -12.00 -19.21 24.36
CA VAL A 337 -13.33 -19.81 24.20
C VAL A 337 -14.30 -18.64 24.15
N LEU A 338 -14.89 -18.40 22.98
CA LEU A 338 -15.95 -17.42 22.85
C LEU A 338 -17.09 -17.88 23.76
N VAL A 339 -17.40 -17.10 24.79
CA VAL A 339 -18.47 -17.40 25.72
C VAL A 339 -19.77 -17.39 24.93
N GLU A 340 -20.58 -18.45 25.08
CA GLU A 340 -21.88 -18.55 24.42
C GLU A 340 -22.74 -17.30 24.70
N PRO A 341 -23.44 -16.76 23.69
CA PRO A 341 -24.35 -15.65 23.88
C PRO A 341 -25.43 -16.00 24.89
N GLY A 342 -25.48 -15.35 26.06
CA GLY A 342 -26.58 -15.54 27.01
C GLY A 342 -26.24 -15.66 28.49
N GLN A 343 -24.97 -15.55 28.89
CA GLN A 343 -24.68 -15.43 30.33
C GLN A 343 -24.90 -13.99 30.81
N PRO A 344 -25.63 -13.77 31.91
CA PRO A 344 -25.93 -12.42 32.40
C PRO A 344 -24.65 -11.74 32.93
N GLU A 345 -24.40 -10.56 32.41
CA GLU A 345 -23.29 -9.71 32.85
C GLU A 345 -23.60 -9.10 34.22
N THR A 346 -22.58 -9.08 35.07
CA THR A 346 -22.62 -8.22 36.27
C THR A 346 -22.42 -6.77 35.82
N PRO A 347 -23.36 -5.85 36.08
CA PRO A 347 -23.24 -4.47 35.66
C PRO A 347 -21.96 -3.81 36.22
N GLY A 348 -21.02 -3.43 35.35
CA GLY A 348 -19.85 -2.63 35.70
C GLY A 348 -18.48 -3.26 35.46
N GLN A 349 -18.38 -4.52 35.10
CA GLN A 349 -17.12 -5.17 34.75
C GLN A 349 -17.15 -5.61 33.28
N ILE A 350 -16.44 -4.88 32.41
CA ILE A 350 -16.11 -5.37 31.07
C ILE A 350 -14.91 -6.28 31.24
N ASP A 351 -15.14 -7.56 31.39
CA ASP A 351 -14.08 -8.56 31.34
C ASP A 351 -13.61 -8.70 29.88
N TYR A 352 -12.53 -7.98 29.55
CA TYR A 352 -11.88 -8.15 28.27
C TYR A 352 -11.32 -9.56 28.17
N VAL A 353 -11.85 -10.36 27.26
CA VAL A 353 -11.31 -11.66 26.97
C VAL A 353 -9.95 -11.47 26.29
N ASN A 354 -8.90 -11.98 26.89
CA ASN A 354 -7.55 -11.98 26.30
C ASN A 354 -7.55 -12.90 25.06
N GLY A 355 -7.53 -12.33 23.89
CA GLY A 355 -7.45 -13.04 22.62
C GLY A 355 -6.68 -12.25 21.59
N ASN A 356 -6.14 -12.93 20.58
CA ASN A 356 -5.54 -12.24 19.44
C ASN A 356 -6.65 -11.73 18.51
N PRO A 357 -6.92 -10.41 18.43
CA PRO A 357 -8.03 -9.87 17.63
C PRO A 357 -7.97 -10.28 16.16
N ARG A 358 -6.77 -10.34 15.56
CA ARG A 358 -6.61 -10.71 14.15
C ARG A 358 -6.98 -12.18 13.91
N LEU A 359 -6.51 -13.07 14.78
CA LEU A 359 -6.83 -14.50 14.65
C LEU A 359 -8.32 -14.74 14.82
N LEU A 360 -8.96 -14.05 15.76
CA LEU A 360 -10.41 -14.12 15.96
C LEU A 360 -11.18 -13.62 14.73
N LEU A 361 -10.74 -12.51 14.12
CA LEU A 361 -11.34 -12.04 12.86
C LEU A 361 -11.24 -13.11 11.76
N TYR A 362 -10.10 -13.85 11.66
CA TYR A 362 -9.98 -14.95 10.69
C TYR A 362 -10.95 -16.09 10.99
N VAL A 363 -10.98 -16.58 12.23
CA VAL A 363 -11.85 -17.71 12.61
C VAL A 363 -13.31 -17.32 12.43
N THR A 364 -13.75 -16.21 13.00
CA THR A 364 -15.14 -15.76 12.93
C THR A 364 -15.56 -15.41 11.50
N SER A 365 -14.64 -14.98 10.62
CA SER A 365 -15.00 -14.75 9.21
C SER A 365 -15.53 -16.00 8.49
N VAL A 366 -15.08 -17.18 8.92
CA VAL A 366 -15.58 -18.46 8.39
C VAL A 366 -17.00 -18.70 8.86
N ASP A 367 -17.30 -18.42 10.12
CA ASP A 367 -18.65 -18.56 10.67
C ASP A 367 -19.60 -17.57 10.00
N VAL A 368 -19.19 -16.29 9.85
CA VAL A 368 -19.96 -15.29 9.10
C VAL A 368 -20.23 -15.75 7.66
N ALA A 369 -19.21 -16.25 6.95
CA ALA A 369 -19.38 -16.71 5.58
C ALA A 369 -20.29 -17.94 5.49
N ARG A 370 -20.35 -18.77 6.52
CA ARG A 370 -21.24 -19.94 6.62
C ARG A 370 -22.68 -19.51 6.88
N ASP A 371 -22.90 -18.62 7.85
CA ASP A 371 -24.24 -18.19 8.27
C ASP A 371 -24.91 -17.33 7.19
N TYR A 372 -24.11 -16.57 6.42
CA TYR A 372 -24.55 -15.75 5.30
C TYR A 372 -24.21 -16.39 3.93
N PHE A 373 -24.10 -17.71 3.86
CA PHE A 373 -23.82 -18.40 2.58
C PHE A 373 -24.95 -18.17 1.56
N PRO A 374 -24.63 -17.94 0.26
CA PRO A 374 -23.30 -18.00 -0.36
C PRO A 374 -22.58 -16.65 -0.51
N LEU A 375 -23.22 -15.53 -0.20
CA LEU A 375 -22.82 -14.18 -0.60
C LEU A 375 -22.09 -13.39 0.50
N GLY A 376 -22.03 -13.91 1.75
CA GLY A 376 -21.51 -13.16 2.89
C GLY A 376 -22.51 -12.14 3.45
N ALA A 377 -22.11 -11.36 4.45
CA ALA A 377 -23.01 -10.51 5.25
C ALA A 377 -23.30 -9.12 4.64
N GLY A 378 -22.68 -8.77 3.51
CA GLY A 378 -22.79 -7.47 2.85
C GLY A 378 -21.65 -6.50 3.19
N LEU A 379 -21.39 -5.59 2.26
CA LEU A 379 -20.31 -4.59 2.37
C LEU A 379 -20.51 -3.68 3.59
N GLY A 380 -19.42 -3.37 4.27
CA GLY A 380 -19.42 -2.52 5.46
C GLY A 380 -19.87 -3.21 6.73
N ARG A 381 -19.95 -4.56 6.75
CA ARG A 381 -20.46 -5.31 7.90
C ARG A 381 -19.41 -6.06 8.70
N TYR A 382 -18.24 -6.38 8.14
CA TYR A 382 -17.25 -7.22 8.82
C TYR A 382 -15.80 -6.90 8.41
N GLY A 383 -14.95 -6.50 9.35
CA GLY A 383 -13.51 -6.33 9.15
C GLY A 383 -13.08 -5.19 8.23
N SER A 384 -14.02 -4.41 7.72
CA SER A 384 -13.78 -3.30 6.80
C SER A 384 -13.67 -1.95 7.51
N PRO A 385 -13.09 -0.92 6.87
CA PRO A 385 -13.12 0.43 7.40
C PRO A 385 -14.54 0.94 7.68
N MET A 386 -15.52 0.57 6.84
CA MET A 386 -16.90 0.99 7.04
C MET A 386 -17.55 0.28 8.24
N SER A 387 -17.26 -1.01 8.45
CA SER A 387 -17.75 -1.75 9.63
C SER A 387 -17.17 -1.25 10.96
N ARG A 388 -16.06 -0.50 10.89
CA ARG A 388 -15.48 0.24 11.99
C ARG A 388 -16.16 1.59 12.21
N ILE A 389 -16.40 2.36 11.13
CA ILE A 389 -17.04 3.68 11.18
C ILE A 389 -18.48 3.59 11.70
N ASP A 390 -19.23 2.63 11.14
CA ASP A 390 -20.58 2.28 11.56
C ASP A 390 -20.49 0.93 12.27
N PHE A 391 -20.12 0.97 13.58
CA PHE A 391 -19.75 -0.21 14.33
C PHE A 391 -20.76 -1.34 14.12
N SER A 392 -20.33 -2.40 13.45
CA SER A 392 -21.24 -3.43 12.95
C SER A 392 -21.86 -4.26 14.08
N PRO A 393 -23.19 -4.49 14.04
CA PRO A 393 -23.86 -5.38 15.01
C PRO A 393 -23.35 -6.82 14.97
N LEU A 394 -22.67 -7.24 13.89
CA LEU A 394 -22.08 -8.58 13.82
C LEU A 394 -21.02 -8.81 14.89
N TYR A 395 -20.30 -7.75 15.31
CA TYR A 395 -19.29 -7.91 16.37
C TYR A 395 -19.90 -8.34 17.69
N ALA A 396 -21.07 -7.77 18.07
CA ALA A 396 -21.81 -8.22 19.24
C ALA A 396 -22.42 -9.61 19.03
N HIS A 397 -22.96 -9.91 17.83
CA HIS A 397 -23.56 -11.20 17.52
C HIS A 397 -22.56 -12.37 17.68
N TYR A 398 -21.29 -12.15 17.29
CA TYR A 398 -20.23 -13.16 17.42
C TYR A 398 -19.35 -12.97 18.66
N GLY A 399 -19.72 -12.09 19.60
CA GLY A 399 -18.99 -11.85 20.85
C GLY A 399 -17.62 -11.17 20.67
N LEU A 400 -17.37 -10.58 19.51
CA LEU A 400 -16.11 -9.89 19.22
C LEU A 400 -16.02 -8.50 19.89
N ASP A 401 -17.16 -7.90 20.23
CA ASP A 401 -17.26 -6.60 20.91
C ASP A 401 -16.74 -6.61 22.34
N ARG A 402 -16.40 -7.78 22.89
CA ARG A 402 -15.75 -7.98 24.20
C ARG A 402 -14.24 -8.14 24.10
N ILE A 403 -13.68 -8.21 22.89
CA ILE A 403 -12.26 -8.41 22.65
C ILE A 403 -11.58 -7.06 22.57
N TRP A 404 -10.53 -6.87 23.36
CA TRP A 404 -9.75 -5.64 23.32
C TRP A 404 -9.22 -5.35 21.90
N GLY A 405 -9.52 -4.16 21.41
CA GLY A 405 -9.20 -3.76 20.04
C GLY A 405 -10.30 -4.01 19.00
N LEU A 406 -11.39 -4.69 19.38
CA LEU A 406 -12.59 -4.90 18.56
C LEU A 406 -13.85 -4.34 19.22
N THR A 407 -13.72 -3.60 20.34
CA THR A 407 -14.83 -3.00 21.09
C THR A 407 -15.25 -1.66 20.47
N PRO A 408 -16.49 -1.18 20.71
CA PRO A 408 -16.93 0.15 20.27
C PRO A 408 -16.07 1.30 20.80
N GLN A 409 -15.47 1.14 22.01
CA GLN A 409 -14.64 2.14 22.67
C GLN A 409 -13.20 2.10 22.16
N TYR A 410 -12.74 0.93 21.71
CA TYR A 410 -11.40 0.74 21.20
C TYR A 410 -11.40 -0.27 20.05
N ASP A 411 -11.54 0.23 18.84
CA ASP A 411 -11.79 -0.49 17.59
C ASP A 411 -10.56 -0.62 16.68
N ALA A 412 -9.36 -0.41 17.25
CA ALA A 412 -8.12 -0.24 16.50
C ALA A 412 -7.72 -1.43 15.61
N TYR A 413 -8.18 -2.66 15.93
CA TYR A 413 -7.79 -3.87 15.21
C TYR A 413 -8.85 -4.38 14.22
N ILE A 414 -10.02 -3.76 14.12
CA ILE A 414 -11.07 -4.17 13.17
C ILE A 414 -10.52 -4.21 11.72
N THR A 415 -9.71 -3.24 11.35
CA THR A 415 -9.14 -3.13 10.00
C THR A 415 -7.74 -3.72 9.87
N ASP A 416 -7.28 -4.54 10.81
CA ASP A 416 -5.92 -5.08 10.82
C ASP A 416 -5.77 -6.39 10.02
N THR A 417 -6.79 -6.75 9.24
CA THR A 417 -6.79 -7.90 8.33
C THR A 417 -7.58 -7.56 7.07
N PHE A 418 -7.19 -8.14 5.92
CA PHE A 418 -7.91 -7.92 4.67
C PHE A 418 -8.79 -9.12 4.29
N TRP A 419 -8.25 -10.33 4.32
CA TRP A 419 -8.94 -11.52 3.83
C TRP A 419 -10.20 -11.90 4.62
N PRO A 420 -10.24 -11.77 5.96
CA PRO A 420 -11.46 -11.91 6.74
C PRO A 420 -12.58 -10.96 6.34
N HIS A 421 -12.24 -9.70 6.02
CA HIS A 421 -13.19 -8.73 5.49
C HIS A 421 -13.82 -9.22 4.18
N VAL A 422 -12.98 -9.61 3.20
CA VAL A 422 -13.47 -10.09 1.90
C VAL A 422 -14.37 -11.33 2.06
N LEU A 423 -13.93 -12.29 2.89
CA LEU A 423 -14.69 -13.51 3.16
C LEU A 423 -16.01 -13.23 3.90
N GLY A 424 -15.96 -12.43 4.95
CA GLY A 424 -17.14 -12.13 5.78
C GLY A 424 -18.20 -11.32 5.03
N GLU A 425 -17.79 -10.33 4.23
CA GLU A 425 -18.72 -9.42 3.55
C GLU A 425 -19.23 -9.94 2.20
N MET A 426 -18.38 -10.64 1.42
CA MET A 426 -18.71 -11.09 0.05
C MET A 426 -18.73 -12.61 -0.10
N GLY A 427 -18.57 -13.35 0.99
CA GLY A 427 -18.61 -14.80 1.02
C GLY A 427 -17.45 -15.47 0.25
N VAL A 428 -17.57 -16.78 0.08
CA VAL A 428 -16.52 -17.59 -0.58
C VAL A 428 -16.32 -17.19 -2.04
N PHE A 429 -17.40 -16.87 -2.75
CA PHE A 429 -17.30 -16.47 -4.16
C PHE A 429 -16.63 -15.11 -4.33
N GLY A 430 -16.89 -14.15 -3.42
CA GLY A 430 -16.19 -12.87 -3.39
C GLY A 430 -14.70 -13.02 -3.09
N LEU A 431 -14.35 -13.88 -2.15
CA LEU A 431 -12.94 -14.21 -1.85
C LEU A 431 -12.23 -14.83 -3.07
N ILE A 432 -12.85 -15.81 -3.74
CA ILE A 432 -12.28 -16.42 -4.94
C ILE A 432 -12.10 -15.38 -6.05
N ALA A 433 -13.12 -14.56 -6.32
CA ALA A 433 -13.04 -13.52 -7.33
C ALA A 433 -11.91 -12.51 -7.03
N TYR A 434 -11.75 -12.09 -5.77
CA TYR A 434 -10.67 -11.20 -5.38
C TYR A 434 -9.29 -11.86 -5.49
N LEU A 435 -9.15 -13.13 -5.11
CA LEU A 435 -7.92 -13.91 -5.31
C LEU A 435 -7.57 -14.05 -6.80
N VAL A 436 -8.55 -14.26 -7.66
CA VAL A 436 -8.34 -14.29 -9.12
C VAL A 436 -7.87 -12.92 -9.62
N PHE A 437 -8.46 -11.82 -9.16
CA PHE A 437 -8.03 -10.46 -9.50
C PHE A 437 -6.56 -10.22 -9.12
N ILE A 438 -6.18 -10.48 -7.86
CA ILE A 438 -4.79 -10.34 -7.38
C ILE A 438 -3.84 -11.30 -8.11
N GLY A 439 -4.26 -12.54 -8.34
CA GLY A 439 -3.50 -13.52 -9.12
C GLY A 439 -3.26 -13.09 -10.56
N ALA A 440 -4.27 -12.49 -11.21
CA ALA A 440 -4.15 -11.95 -12.57
C ALA A 440 -3.16 -10.77 -12.63
N LEU A 441 -3.17 -9.88 -11.63
CA LEU A 441 -2.17 -8.82 -11.49
C LEU A 441 -0.76 -9.40 -11.33
N GLY A 442 -0.58 -10.35 -10.43
CA GLY A 442 0.71 -11.03 -10.20
C GLY A 442 1.23 -11.74 -11.45
N LEU A 443 0.36 -12.46 -12.17
CA LEU A 443 0.71 -13.10 -13.43
C LEU A 443 1.05 -12.07 -14.52
N GLY A 444 0.31 -10.97 -14.58
CA GLY A 444 0.61 -9.83 -15.46
C GLY A 444 1.99 -9.25 -15.19
N MET A 445 2.32 -9.02 -13.93
CA MET A 445 3.64 -8.54 -13.49
C MET A 445 4.75 -9.52 -13.82
N TRP A 446 4.54 -10.81 -13.57
CA TRP A 446 5.49 -11.85 -13.94
C TRP A 446 5.78 -11.86 -15.46
N ARG A 447 4.74 -11.75 -16.28
CA ARG A 447 4.88 -11.65 -17.73
C ARG A 447 5.57 -10.35 -18.15
N ALA A 448 5.30 -9.24 -17.48
CA ALA A 448 5.94 -7.96 -17.74
C ALA A 448 7.45 -8.01 -17.47
N THR A 449 7.89 -8.54 -16.32
CA THR A 449 9.32 -8.68 -16.00
C THR A 449 10.09 -9.56 -17.02
N ARG A 450 9.42 -10.52 -17.64
CA ARG A 450 10.05 -11.38 -18.67
C ARG A 450 10.18 -10.71 -20.04
N ARG A 451 9.33 -9.76 -20.35
CA ARG A 451 9.27 -9.10 -21.68
C ARG A 451 10.08 -7.81 -21.75
N LEU A 452 10.14 -7.08 -20.66
CA LEU A 452 10.82 -5.80 -20.61
C LEU A 452 12.33 -6.03 -20.56
N VAL A 453 12.99 -5.78 -21.70
CA VAL A 453 14.44 -6.04 -21.88
C VAL A 453 15.31 -4.82 -21.63
N ASP A 454 14.76 -3.59 -21.73
CA ASP A 454 15.51 -2.38 -21.35
C ASP A 454 15.91 -2.49 -19.88
N PRO A 455 17.19 -2.27 -19.54
CA PRO A 455 17.70 -2.51 -18.19
C PRO A 455 16.98 -1.68 -17.12
N PHE A 456 16.61 -0.42 -17.42
CA PHE A 456 15.96 0.45 -16.46
C PHE A 456 14.51 0.03 -16.22
N VAL A 457 13.80 -0.21 -17.30
CA VAL A 457 12.41 -0.66 -17.27
C VAL A 457 12.28 -2.06 -16.65
N HIS A 458 13.24 -2.96 -16.96
CA HIS A 458 13.31 -4.28 -16.35
C HIS A 458 13.55 -4.22 -14.84
N ALA A 459 14.52 -3.42 -14.38
CA ALA A 459 14.81 -3.22 -12.97
C ALA A 459 13.57 -2.66 -12.22
N PHE A 460 12.88 -1.70 -12.83
CA PHE A 460 11.64 -1.18 -12.28
C PHE A 460 10.55 -2.24 -12.18
N ALA A 461 10.32 -3.02 -13.25
CA ALA A 461 9.30 -4.08 -13.25
C ALA A 461 9.61 -5.17 -12.22
N LEU A 462 10.88 -5.52 -12.04
CA LEU A 462 11.32 -6.45 -10.99
C LEU A 462 11.04 -5.86 -9.59
N GLY A 463 11.36 -4.59 -9.36
CA GLY A 463 11.06 -3.89 -8.10
C GLY A 463 9.56 -3.84 -7.82
N ALA A 464 8.74 -3.56 -8.83
CA ALA A 464 7.29 -3.55 -8.72
C ALA A 464 6.72 -4.95 -8.40
N LEU A 465 7.28 -6.02 -9.00
CA LEU A 465 6.92 -7.41 -8.65
C LEU A 465 7.28 -7.73 -7.19
N MET A 466 8.47 -7.34 -6.73
CA MET A 466 8.90 -7.54 -5.34
C MET A 466 8.00 -6.77 -4.37
N ALA A 467 7.65 -5.53 -4.68
CA ALA A 467 6.74 -4.69 -3.89
C ALA A 467 5.30 -5.25 -3.89
N PHE A 468 4.85 -5.84 -4.99
CA PHE A 468 3.57 -6.53 -5.07
C PHE A 468 3.53 -7.77 -4.15
N VAL A 469 4.60 -8.57 -4.14
CA VAL A 469 4.75 -9.71 -3.22
C VAL A 469 4.77 -9.23 -1.76
N HIS A 470 5.50 -8.14 -1.46
CA HIS A 470 5.49 -7.50 -0.15
C HIS A 470 4.08 -7.10 0.29
N ALA A 471 3.31 -6.42 -0.59
CA ALA A 471 1.93 -6.03 -0.32
C ALA A 471 1.01 -7.24 -0.07
N ALA A 472 1.20 -8.33 -0.84
CA ALA A 472 0.44 -9.56 -0.66
C ALA A 472 0.70 -10.21 0.71
N VAL A 473 1.95 -10.21 1.18
CA VAL A 473 2.29 -10.70 2.52
C VAL A 473 1.68 -9.82 3.61
N GLU A 474 1.77 -8.49 3.47
CA GLU A 474 1.19 -7.56 4.45
C GLU A 474 -0.33 -7.64 4.55
N SER A 475 -1.02 -8.03 3.48
CA SER A 475 -2.49 -8.15 3.46
C SER A 475 -3.05 -9.17 4.46
N PHE A 476 -2.23 -10.11 4.94
CA PHE A 476 -2.63 -11.04 5.99
C PHE A 476 -2.72 -10.40 7.38
N ALA A 477 -2.03 -9.28 7.60
CA ALA A 477 -1.98 -8.61 8.90
C ALA A 477 -2.28 -7.10 8.79
N SER A 478 -2.97 -6.68 7.73
CA SER A 478 -3.47 -5.32 7.53
C SER A 478 -4.46 -5.26 6.38
N SER A 479 -5.30 -4.22 6.35
CA SER A 479 -6.17 -3.89 5.21
C SER A 479 -5.37 -3.33 4.02
N MET A 480 -4.30 -4.04 3.59
CA MET A 480 -3.32 -3.51 2.64
C MET A 480 -3.95 -3.01 1.34
N TYR A 481 -4.90 -3.73 0.78
CA TYR A 481 -5.52 -3.40 -0.50
C TYR A 481 -6.57 -2.28 -0.43
N GLU A 482 -6.97 -1.89 0.79
CA GLU A 482 -7.87 -0.77 1.05
C GLU A 482 -7.19 0.41 1.75
N SER A 483 -5.89 0.31 2.04
CA SER A 483 -5.12 1.35 2.72
C SER A 483 -4.48 2.31 1.72
N PRO A 484 -5.12 3.43 1.36
CA PRO A 484 -4.65 4.35 0.32
C PRO A 484 -3.19 4.78 0.48
N PRO A 485 -2.71 5.12 1.70
CA PRO A 485 -1.34 5.57 1.86
C PRO A 485 -0.30 4.63 1.27
N ARG A 486 -0.53 3.32 1.35
CA ARG A 486 0.42 2.30 0.90
C ARG A 486 0.11 1.81 -0.51
N ILE A 487 -1.15 1.45 -0.72
CA ILE A 487 -1.53 0.72 -1.93
C ILE A 487 -1.43 1.57 -3.20
N TYR A 488 -1.59 2.90 -3.12
CA TYR A 488 -1.45 3.76 -4.29
C TYR A 488 -0.05 3.71 -4.88
N LEU A 489 1.00 3.67 -4.05
CA LEU A 489 2.36 3.48 -4.55
C LEU A 489 2.57 2.07 -5.12
N ALA A 490 2.11 1.03 -4.43
CA ALA A 490 2.25 -0.34 -4.89
C ALA A 490 1.47 -0.59 -6.20
N PHE A 491 0.18 -0.23 -6.24
CA PHE A 491 -0.64 -0.37 -7.44
C PHE A 491 -0.22 0.57 -8.56
N GLY A 492 0.25 1.78 -8.24
CA GLY A 492 0.83 2.69 -9.21
C GLY A 492 2.05 2.07 -9.91
N ALA A 493 2.97 1.49 -9.15
CA ALA A 493 4.14 0.82 -9.71
C ALA A 493 3.76 -0.40 -10.57
N VAL A 494 2.83 -1.24 -10.10
CA VAL A 494 2.27 -2.36 -10.86
C VAL A 494 1.66 -1.87 -12.17
N ALA A 495 0.81 -0.84 -12.12
CA ALA A 495 0.13 -0.29 -13.28
C ALA A 495 1.10 0.28 -14.32
N VAL A 496 2.13 1.02 -13.89
CA VAL A 496 3.19 1.53 -14.78
C VAL A 496 3.93 0.38 -15.49
N ALA A 497 4.34 -0.65 -14.74
CA ALA A 497 5.03 -1.80 -15.32
C ALA A 497 4.15 -2.55 -16.35
N LEU A 498 2.86 -2.74 -16.05
CA LEU A 498 1.90 -3.36 -16.97
C LEU A 498 1.64 -2.49 -18.22
N ALA A 499 1.56 -1.15 -18.06
CA ALA A 499 1.41 -0.22 -19.17
C ALA A 499 2.61 -0.25 -20.12
N LEU A 500 3.83 -0.26 -19.57
CA LEU A 500 5.08 -0.37 -20.34
C LEU A 500 5.17 -1.72 -21.08
N ALA A 501 4.77 -2.83 -20.42
CA ALA A 501 4.74 -4.14 -21.06
C ALA A 501 3.68 -4.24 -22.18
N ARG A 502 2.56 -3.53 -22.03
CA ARG A 502 1.55 -3.40 -23.10
C ARG A 502 2.11 -2.64 -24.29
N ALA A 503 2.78 -1.51 -24.06
CA ALA A 503 3.41 -0.71 -25.10
C ALA A 503 4.49 -1.50 -25.85
N ALA A 504 5.30 -2.31 -25.15
CA ALA A 504 6.29 -3.20 -25.76
C ALA A 504 5.62 -4.22 -26.70
N ARG A 505 4.53 -4.87 -26.24
CA ARG A 505 3.76 -5.79 -27.08
C ARG A 505 3.20 -5.16 -28.37
N ALA A 506 2.69 -3.94 -28.25
CA ALA A 506 2.13 -3.24 -29.40
C ALA A 506 3.20 -2.93 -30.46
N ARG A 507 4.44 -2.64 -30.04
CA ARG A 507 5.57 -2.42 -30.96
C ARG A 507 6.00 -3.71 -31.65
N GLU A 508 6.05 -4.84 -30.93
CA GLU A 508 6.38 -6.16 -31.50
C GLU A 508 5.36 -6.63 -32.55
N ALA A 509 4.09 -6.23 -32.41
CA ALA A 509 3.01 -6.60 -33.32
C ALA A 509 2.95 -5.73 -34.61
N GLN A 510 3.69 -4.60 -34.66
CA GLN A 510 3.77 -3.77 -35.86
C GLN A 510 4.71 -4.45 -36.88
N PRO A 511 4.30 -4.66 -38.14
CA PRO A 511 5.21 -5.16 -39.15
C PRO A 511 6.38 -4.19 -39.33
N PRO A 512 7.60 -4.70 -39.62
CA PRO A 512 8.74 -3.81 -39.90
C PRO A 512 8.34 -2.87 -41.02
N LEU A 513 8.57 -1.56 -40.78
CA LEU A 513 8.38 -0.57 -41.84
C LEU A 513 9.21 -1.05 -43.04
N ALA A 514 8.56 -1.26 -44.16
CA ALA A 514 9.28 -1.57 -45.41
C ALA A 514 10.28 -0.40 -45.62
N GLU A 515 11.56 -0.72 -45.53
CA GLU A 515 12.62 0.23 -45.90
C GLU A 515 12.43 0.52 -47.39
N ASN A 516 11.87 1.72 -47.69
CA ASN A 516 11.83 2.25 -49.06
C ASN A 516 13.13 2.95 -49.38
#